data_04c1e0606c6ca704af91791b1693294a
#
_entry.id   04c1e0606c6ca704af91791b1693294a
#
_cell.length_a   1.000
_cell.length_b   1.000
_cell.length_c   1.000
_cell.angle_alpha   90.00
_cell.angle_beta   90.00
_cell.angle_gamma   90.00
#
_symmetry.space_group_name_H-M   'P 1'
#
loop_
_entity.id
_entity.type
_entity.pdbx_description
1 polymer ?
#
loop_
_entity_poly.entity_id
_entity_poly.type
_entity_poly.pdbx_seq_one_letter_code
_entity_poly.pdbx_strand_id
1 'polypeptide(L)'
;GDVYKRQSQAGGDPPPGISAGEACRIMTGAPLPEGADAIVMVEDTEVRGERVTINGPARTGYIRKRAENLSIGQEALPTGALLSPACIALAGTMGHGTVRVIQRPRIAILSTGDELVQPGLRLEPGQIYESNSHALASLVEAMGCEAVRHESTNDSLDELRATLDTLAGCDLSLIHI
;
A
#
# COMPACT_ATOMS: atom_id res chain seq x y z
N GLY A 1 -44.79 12.57 -12.59
CA GLY A 1 -43.93 11.71 -11.76
C GLY A 1 -43.52 10.48 -12.57
N ASP A 2 -42.24 10.15 -12.54
CA ASP A 2 -41.65 9.05 -13.29
C ASP A 2 -42.04 7.70 -12.70
N VAL A 3 -42.13 6.67 -13.57
CA VAL A 3 -42.44 5.31 -13.12
C VAL A 3 -41.23 4.68 -12.47
N TYR A 4 -41.39 4.22 -11.24
CA TYR A 4 -40.31 3.62 -10.45
C TYR A 4 -40.09 2.17 -10.85
N LYS A 5 -38.99 1.87 -11.54
CA LYS A 5 -38.64 0.49 -11.94
C LYS A 5 -37.42 0.01 -11.18
N ARG A 6 -37.62 -0.99 -10.30
CA ARG A 6 -36.56 -1.79 -9.68
C ARG A 6 -35.40 -1.00 -9.01
N GLN A 7 -34.54 -1.72 -8.34
CA GLN A 7 -33.38 -1.20 -7.62
C GLN A 7 -32.09 -1.77 -8.21
N SER A 8 -31.09 -0.91 -8.46
CA SER A 8 -29.74 -1.33 -8.77
C SER A 8 -28.89 -1.36 -7.51
N GLN A 9 -28.22 -2.48 -7.25
CA GLN A 9 -27.37 -2.69 -6.09
C GLN A 9 -25.94 -2.97 -6.51
N ALA A 10 -24.98 -2.52 -5.70
CA ALA A 10 -23.58 -2.85 -5.91
C ALA A 10 -23.36 -4.38 -5.79
N GLY A 11 -22.64 -4.96 -6.76
CA GLY A 11 -22.40 -6.40 -6.81
C GLY A 11 -23.60 -7.25 -7.25
N GLY A 12 -24.75 -6.64 -7.57
CA GLY A 12 -25.92 -7.33 -8.13
C GLY A 12 -25.88 -7.41 -9.65
N ASP A 13 -26.87 -8.11 -10.20
CA ASP A 13 -27.05 -8.18 -11.66
C ASP A 13 -27.29 -6.79 -12.26
N PRO A 14 -26.87 -6.55 -13.51
CA PRO A 14 -27.16 -5.30 -14.20
C PRO A 14 -28.67 -5.01 -14.17
N PRO A 15 -29.08 -3.80 -13.81
CA PRO A 15 -30.50 -3.45 -13.78
C PRO A 15 -31.04 -3.39 -15.23
N PRO A 16 -32.35 -3.60 -15.41
CA PRO A 16 -32.97 -3.39 -16.71
C PRO A 16 -32.81 -1.92 -17.13
N GLY A 17 -32.71 -1.67 -18.43
CA GLY A 17 -32.69 -0.34 -18.99
C GLY A 17 -33.93 0.47 -18.61
N ILE A 18 -33.80 1.78 -18.63
CA ILE A 18 -34.89 2.74 -18.41
C ILE A 18 -35.09 3.60 -19.64
N SER A 19 -36.34 4.04 -19.86
CA SER A 19 -36.77 4.93 -20.93
C SER A 19 -37.08 6.31 -20.39
N ALA A 20 -37.31 7.27 -21.27
CA ALA A 20 -37.76 8.61 -20.87
C ALA A 20 -39.05 8.55 -20.03
N GLY A 21 -39.08 9.23 -18.90
CA GLY A 21 -40.16 9.18 -17.93
C GLY A 21 -40.11 7.99 -16.98
N GLU A 22 -39.02 7.27 -16.93
CA GLU A 22 -38.77 6.19 -15.99
C GLU A 22 -37.59 6.51 -15.07
N ALA A 23 -37.62 5.98 -13.85
CA ALA A 23 -36.54 6.12 -12.88
C ALA A 23 -36.23 4.77 -12.22
N CYS A 24 -34.96 4.59 -11.87
CA CYS A 24 -34.49 3.42 -11.13
C CYS A 24 -33.80 3.86 -9.85
N ARG A 25 -34.14 3.26 -8.75
CA ARG A 25 -33.39 3.47 -7.49
C ARG A 25 -32.02 2.82 -7.62
N ILE A 26 -31.00 3.59 -7.35
CA ILE A 26 -29.62 3.14 -7.42
C ILE A 26 -28.91 3.34 -6.09
N MET A 27 -28.12 2.35 -5.69
CA MET A 27 -27.24 2.46 -4.53
C MET A 27 -25.87 2.91 -4.96
N THR A 28 -25.15 3.55 -4.05
CA THR A 28 -23.76 3.97 -4.28
C THR A 28 -22.90 2.78 -4.74
N GLY A 29 -22.15 2.95 -5.83
CA GLY A 29 -21.32 1.91 -6.41
C GLY A 29 -22.04 0.89 -7.30
N ALA A 30 -23.37 1.02 -7.47
CA ALA A 30 -24.13 0.13 -8.33
C ALA A 30 -23.99 0.49 -9.82
N PRO A 31 -24.19 -0.49 -10.74
CA PRO A 31 -24.21 -0.22 -12.17
C PRO A 31 -25.36 0.73 -12.55
N LEU A 32 -25.05 1.72 -13.40
CA LEU A 32 -26.06 2.60 -13.94
C LEU A 32 -26.93 1.84 -14.93
N PRO A 33 -28.27 1.96 -14.86
CA PRO A 33 -29.15 1.38 -15.89
C PRO A 33 -28.86 1.98 -17.28
N GLU A 34 -29.00 1.18 -18.32
CA GLU A 34 -28.96 1.69 -19.68
C GLU A 34 -30.10 2.68 -19.90
N GLY A 35 -29.82 3.79 -20.56
CA GLY A 35 -30.78 4.89 -20.77
C GLY A 35 -30.81 5.94 -19.67
N ALA A 36 -30.14 5.71 -18.52
CA ALA A 36 -30.00 6.74 -17.49
C ALA A 36 -28.83 7.68 -17.82
N ASP A 37 -29.05 8.97 -17.67
CA ASP A 37 -28.08 10.02 -18.00
C ASP A 37 -27.71 10.91 -16.79
N ALA A 38 -28.49 10.86 -15.71
CA ALA A 38 -28.26 11.68 -14.54
C ALA A 38 -28.71 10.98 -13.25
N ILE A 39 -28.23 11.48 -12.10
CA ILE A 39 -28.59 11.01 -10.77
C ILE A 39 -29.23 12.15 -9.98
N VAL A 40 -30.30 11.84 -9.28
CA VAL A 40 -30.91 12.71 -8.26
C VAL A 40 -30.75 12.04 -6.90
N MET A 41 -30.38 12.84 -5.91
CA MET A 41 -30.24 12.34 -4.53
C MET A 41 -31.62 11.89 -3.99
N VAL A 42 -31.64 10.82 -3.20
CA VAL A 42 -32.89 10.26 -2.67
C VAL A 42 -33.63 11.27 -1.79
N GLU A 43 -32.91 12.14 -1.11
CA GLU A 43 -33.43 13.22 -0.28
C GLU A 43 -34.23 14.26 -1.08
N ASP A 44 -33.94 14.37 -2.37
CA ASP A 44 -34.63 15.26 -3.31
C ASP A 44 -35.75 14.56 -4.08
N THR A 45 -36.24 13.42 -3.56
CA THR A 45 -37.29 12.62 -4.21
C THR A 45 -38.42 12.24 -3.26
N GLU A 46 -39.64 12.13 -3.79
CA GLU A 46 -40.79 11.57 -3.06
C GLU A 46 -41.34 10.36 -3.82
N VAL A 47 -41.42 9.21 -3.14
CA VAL A 47 -41.95 7.96 -3.70
C VAL A 47 -43.40 7.76 -3.23
N ARG A 48 -44.31 7.58 -4.18
CA ARG A 48 -45.72 7.25 -3.93
C ARG A 48 -46.16 6.06 -4.81
N GLY A 49 -46.20 4.88 -4.20
CA GLY A 49 -46.47 3.63 -4.93
C GLY A 49 -45.38 3.37 -5.99
N GLU A 50 -45.78 3.25 -7.23
CA GLU A 50 -44.91 3.01 -8.37
C GLU A 50 -44.37 4.32 -9.02
N ARG A 51 -44.61 5.47 -8.42
CA ARG A 51 -44.18 6.76 -8.97
C ARG A 51 -43.22 7.46 -8.05
N VAL A 52 -42.24 8.13 -8.64
CA VAL A 52 -41.30 9.02 -7.96
C VAL A 52 -41.48 10.44 -8.48
N THR A 53 -41.54 11.39 -7.59
CA THR A 53 -41.51 12.82 -7.89
C THR A 53 -40.09 13.31 -7.60
N ILE A 54 -39.47 13.94 -8.58
CA ILE A 54 -38.13 14.52 -8.48
C ILE A 54 -38.25 15.99 -8.16
N ASN A 55 -37.75 16.39 -6.99
CA ASN A 55 -37.83 17.77 -6.47
C ASN A 55 -36.46 18.50 -6.54
N GLY A 56 -35.39 17.81 -6.90
CA GLY A 56 -34.05 18.35 -6.91
C GLY A 56 -33.35 18.26 -8.27
N PRO A 57 -32.15 18.82 -8.39
CA PRO A 57 -31.42 18.88 -9.64
C PRO A 57 -30.84 17.51 -10.03
N ALA A 58 -30.97 17.16 -11.30
CA ALA A 58 -30.27 16.03 -11.90
C ALA A 58 -28.77 16.34 -12.05
N ARG A 59 -27.91 15.40 -11.64
CA ARG A 59 -26.45 15.58 -11.63
C ARG A 59 -25.76 14.46 -12.41
N THR A 60 -25.00 14.84 -13.42
CA THR A 60 -24.18 13.92 -14.24
C THR A 60 -22.83 13.60 -13.55
N GLY A 61 -22.31 14.50 -12.71
CA GLY A 61 -21.02 14.36 -12.03
C GLY A 61 -20.95 13.24 -10.98
N TYR A 62 -22.08 12.61 -10.65
CA TYR A 62 -22.11 11.43 -9.77
C TYR A 62 -21.96 10.11 -10.51
N ILE A 63 -21.86 10.15 -11.84
CA ILE A 63 -21.69 8.98 -12.70
C ILE A 63 -20.20 8.81 -13.02
N ARG A 64 -19.59 7.76 -12.52
CA ARG A 64 -18.23 7.37 -12.90
C ARG A 64 -18.25 6.65 -14.24
N LYS A 65 -17.52 7.18 -15.19
CA LYS A 65 -17.37 6.58 -16.52
C LYS A 65 -16.33 5.47 -16.50
N ARG A 66 -16.48 4.50 -17.40
CA ARG A 66 -15.45 3.49 -17.66
C ARG A 66 -14.14 4.19 -18.06
N ALA A 67 -13.03 3.74 -17.51
CA ALA A 67 -11.69 4.30 -17.75
C ALA A 67 -11.48 5.75 -17.27
N GLU A 68 -12.33 6.27 -16.38
CA GLU A 68 -12.18 7.61 -15.82
C GLU A 68 -10.89 7.78 -15.02
N ASN A 69 -10.50 6.74 -14.23
CA ASN A 69 -9.28 6.79 -13.44
C ASN A 69 -8.06 6.24 -14.20
N LEU A 70 -8.24 5.16 -14.98
CA LEU A 70 -7.16 4.49 -15.69
C LEU A 70 -7.70 3.75 -16.92
N SER A 71 -7.07 3.94 -18.06
CA SER A 71 -7.45 3.29 -19.31
C SER A 71 -6.73 1.95 -19.47
N ILE A 72 -7.32 1.03 -20.24
CA ILE A 72 -6.67 -0.23 -20.61
C ILE A 72 -5.35 0.06 -21.33
N GLY A 73 -4.27 -0.59 -20.92
CA GLY A 73 -2.93 -0.41 -21.48
C GLY A 73 -2.15 0.78 -20.93
N GLN A 74 -2.76 1.60 -20.10
CA GLN A 74 -2.05 2.67 -19.39
C GLN A 74 -1.23 2.07 -18.25
N GLU A 75 0.01 2.53 -18.07
CA GLU A 75 0.85 2.14 -16.95
C GLU A 75 0.29 2.72 -15.65
N ALA A 76 -0.08 1.83 -14.71
CA ALA A 76 -0.62 2.21 -13.40
C ALA A 76 0.50 2.51 -12.39
N LEU A 77 1.56 1.69 -12.40
CA LEU A 77 2.72 1.80 -11.51
C LEU A 77 3.99 1.57 -12.35
N PRO A 78 4.90 2.54 -12.43
CA PRO A 78 6.13 2.35 -13.16
C PRO A 78 7.07 1.38 -12.44
N THR A 79 7.89 0.67 -13.21
CA THR A 79 8.95 -0.18 -12.66
C THR A 79 9.90 0.65 -11.81
N GLY A 80 10.27 0.14 -10.63
CA GLY A 80 11.13 0.83 -9.67
C GLY A 80 10.38 1.81 -8.73
N ALA A 81 9.07 1.95 -8.87
CA ALA A 81 8.28 2.75 -7.93
C ALA A 81 8.34 2.20 -6.51
N LEU A 82 8.51 3.09 -5.54
CA LEU A 82 8.37 2.73 -4.14
C LEU A 82 6.89 2.42 -3.85
N LEU A 83 6.62 1.21 -3.33
CA LEU A 83 5.27 0.76 -3.02
C LEU A 83 4.74 1.44 -1.76
N SER A 84 4.16 2.60 -1.92
CA SER A 84 3.37 3.25 -0.86
C SER A 84 2.04 2.53 -0.62
N PRO A 85 1.34 2.78 0.51
CA PRO A 85 0.00 2.24 0.72
C PRO A 85 -0.98 2.55 -0.43
N ALA A 86 -0.86 3.72 -1.06
CA ALA A 86 -1.68 4.09 -2.23
C ALA A 86 -1.35 3.22 -3.46
N CYS A 87 -0.08 2.91 -3.70
CA CYS A 87 0.34 2.01 -4.78
C CYS A 87 -0.20 0.59 -4.58
N ILE A 88 -0.18 0.11 -3.34
CA ILE A 88 -0.73 -1.22 -2.98
C ILE A 88 -2.25 -1.24 -3.20
N ALA A 89 -2.96 -0.20 -2.78
CA ALA A 89 -4.39 -0.06 -3.02
C ALA A 89 -4.72 -0.02 -4.52
N LEU A 90 -3.93 0.71 -5.30
CA LEU A 90 -4.09 0.77 -6.76
C LEU A 90 -3.88 -0.61 -7.40
N ALA A 91 -2.84 -1.35 -7.03
CA ALA A 91 -2.60 -2.71 -7.51
C ALA A 91 -3.79 -3.64 -7.19
N GLY A 92 -4.32 -3.57 -5.95
CA GLY A 92 -5.52 -4.31 -5.54
C GLY A 92 -6.75 -3.92 -6.36
N THR A 93 -6.96 -2.62 -6.63
CA THR A 93 -8.07 -2.14 -7.47
C THR A 93 -7.98 -2.68 -8.90
N MET A 94 -6.76 -2.90 -9.40
CA MET A 94 -6.51 -3.50 -10.72
C MET A 94 -6.59 -5.04 -10.72
N GLY A 95 -6.92 -5.66 -9.59
CA GLY A 95 -7.08 -7.11 -9.47
C GLY A 95 -5.79 -7.88 -9.22
N HIS A 96 -4.67 -7.20 -8.93
CA HIS A 96 -3.40 -7.85 -8.62
C HIS A 96 -3.35 -8.27 -7.14
N GLY A 97 -3.45 -9.57 -6.87
CA GLY A 97 -3.25 -10.14 -5.52
C GLY A 97 -1.79 -10.21 -5.09
N THR A 98 -0.86 -10.17 -6.06
CA THR A 98 0.59 -10.18 -5.85
C THR A 98 1.28 -9.27 -6.85
N VAL A 99 2.40 -8.68 -6.43
CA VAL A 99 3.28 -7.89 -7.29
C VAL A 99 4.72 -8.36 -7.12
N ARG A 100 5.50 -8.32 -8.19
CA ARG A 100 6.94 -8.60 -8.12
C ARG A 100 7.65 -7.37 -7.59
N VAL A 101 8.49 -7.55 -6.58
CA VAL A 101 9.28 -6.49 -5.97
C VAL A 101 10.76 -6.84 -6.00
N ILE A 102 11.61 -5.83 -5.89
CA ILE A 102 13.05 -6.02 -5.67
C ILE A 102 13.23 -6.51 -4.24
N GLN A 103 14.04 -7.54 -4.05
CA GLN A 103 14.39 -8.02 -2.72
C GLN A 103 15.11 -6.91 -1.94
N ARG A 104 14.81 -6.78 -0.66
CA ARG A 104 15.53 -5.83 0.21
C ARG A 104 16.97 -6.31 0.38
N PRO A 105 17.96 -5.44 0.16
CA PRO A 105 19.36 -5.79 0.42
C PRO A 105 19.56 -6.13 1.89
N ARG A 106 20.34 -7.17 2.16
CA ARG A 106 20.78 -7.57 3.50
C ARG A 106 22.16 -6.98 3.77
N ILE A 107 22.25 -6.14 4.79
CA ILE A 107 23.46 -5.40 5.12
C ILE A 107 24.00 -5.89 6.45
N ALA A 108 25.15 -6.55 6.42
CA ALA A 108 25.87 -6.96 7.60
C ALA A 108 26.51 -5.75 8.28
N ILE A 109 26.39 -5.66 9.59
CA ILE A 109 26.98 -4.59 10.40
C ILE A 109 27.81 -5.25 11.48
N LEU A 110 29.09 -4.92 11.50
CA LEU A 110 30.09 -5.45 12.42
C LEU A 110 30.87 -4.33 13.05
N SER A 111 31.04 -4.38 14.37
CA SER A 111 31.97 -3.52 15.14
C SER A 111 33.09 -4.38 15.69
N THR A 112 34.34 -3.88 15.64
CA THR A 112 35.51 -4.52 16.23
C THR A 112 36.14 -3.58 17.24
N GLY A 113 36.64 -4.12 18.34
CA GLY A 113 37.36 -3.40 19.37
C GLY A 113 37.26 -4.12 20.72
N ASP A 114 38.40 -4.34 21.34
CA ASP A 114 38.48 -4.99 22.66
C ASP A 114 37.88 -4.11 23.79
N GLU A 115 37.75 -2.79 23.55
CA GLU A 115 37.14 -1.82 24.45
C GLU A 115 35.61 -1.84 24.39
N LEU A 116 34.99 -2.51 23.39
CA LEU A 116 33.56 -2.42 23.14
C LEU A 116 32.77 -3.39 24.02
N VAL A 117 31.81 -2.84 24.74
CA VAL A 117 30.91 -3.61 25.61
C VAL A 117 29.47 -3.39 25.17
N GLN A 118 28.69 -4.44 25.15
CA GLN A 118 27.27 -4.36 24.81
C GLN A 118 26.50 -3.50 25.83
N PRO A 119 25.59 -2.62 25.38
CA PRO A 119 24.74 -1.84 26.24
C PRO A 119 23.99 -2.71 27.26
N GLY A 120 23.95 -2.25 28.52
CA GLY A 120 23.32 -2.99 29.63
C GLY A 120 24.27 -3.83 30.46
N LEU A 121 25.49 -4.08 30.00
CA LEU A 121 26.54 -4.72 30.80
C LEU A 121 27.35 -3.67 31.57
N ARG A 122 28.08 -4.12 32.61
CA ARG A 122 28.93 -3.22 33.39
C ARG A 122 30.24 -2.93 32.65
N LEU A 123 30.64 -1.65 32.60
CA LEU A 123 31.94 -1.24 32.04
C LEU A 123 33.08 -1.46 33.06
N GLU A 124 34.20 -1.96 32.58
CA GLU A 124 35.48 -1.93 33.23
C GLU A 124 36.29 -0.69 32.82
N PRO A 125 37.35 -0.31 33.60
CA PRO A 125 38.21 0.80 33.18
C PRO A 125 38.77 0.62 31.78
N GLY A 126 38.64 1.66 30.93
CA GLY A 126 39.09 1.63 29.54
C GLY A 126 38.04 1.11 28.52
N GLN A 127 36.89 0.66 29.00
CA GLN A 127 35.80 0.19 28.11
C GLN A 127 34.76 1.28 27.82
N ILE A 128 34.11 1.15 26.68
CA ILE A 128 33.00 2.01 26.27
C ILE A 128 31.82 1.16 25.73
N TYR A 129 30.63 1.69 25.75
CA TYR A 129 29.48 1.02 25.17
C TYR A 129 29.54 1.05 23.64
N GLU A 130 29.28 -0.11 23.03
CA GLU A 130 29.08 -0.25 21.62
C GLU A 130 27.74 0.37 21.24
N SER A 131 27.74 1.48 20.50
CA SER A 131 26.53 2.20 20.08
C SER A 131 26.42 2.34 18.56
N ASN A 132 27.54 2.21 17.84
CA ASN A 132 27.62 2.51 16.42
C ASN A 132 26.86 1.48 15.59
N SER A 133 26.97 0.19 15.89
CA SER A 133 26.22 -0.84 15.16
C SER A 133 24.71 -0.68 15.34
N HIS A 134 24.26 -0.22 16.50
CA HIS A 134 22.84 0.06 16.72
C HIS A 134 22.35 1.24 15.89
N ALA A 135 23.13 2.32 15.83
CA ALA A 135 22.80 3.49 15.02
C ALA A 135 22.79 3.15 13.53
N LEU A 136 23.82 2.41 13.07
CA LEU A 136 23.93 1.96 11.68
C LEU A 136 22.79 1.00 11.30
N ALA A 137 22.43 0.05 12.17
CA ALA A 137 21.30 -0.84 11.94
C ALA A 137 19.99 -0.07 11.76
N SER A 138 19.71 0.88 12.66
CA SER A 138 18.52 1.74 12.55
C SER A 138 18.51 2.56 11.26
N LEU A 139 19.67 3.06 10.81
CA LEU A 139 19.78 3.79 9.55
C LEU A 139 19.51 2.88 8.34
N VAL A 140 20.10 1.68 8.33
CA VAL A 140 19.89 0.67 7.28
C VAL A 140 18.42 0.30 7.16
N GLU A 141 17.75 0.08 8.30
CA GLU A 141 16.30 -0.22 8.33
C GLU A 141 15.46 0.96 7.84
N ALA A 142 15.81 2.18 8.24
CA ALA A 142 15.13 3.40 7.77
C ALA A 142 15.27 3.61 6.25
N MET A 143 16.35 3.10 5.64
CA MET A 143 16.56 3.08 4.19
C MET A 143 15.79 1.95 3.49
N GLY A 144 15.06 1.11 4.22
CA GLY A 144 14.28 0.01 3.67
C GLY A 144 15.08 -1.28 3.41
N CYS A 145 16.32 -1.36 3.88
CA CYS A 145 17.16 -2.55 3.83
C CYS A 145 16.96 -3.44 5.07
N GLU A 146 17.47 -4.67 5.04
CA GLU A 146 17.51 -5.58 6.18
C GLU A 146 18.87 -5.46 6.88
N ALA A 147 18.87 -5.05 8.14
CA ALA A 147 20.08 -4.97 8.95
C ALA A 147 20.38 -6.34 9.59
N VAL A 148 21.56 -6.88 9.35
CA VAL A 148 22.09 -8.10 10.00
C VAL A 148 23.23 -7.68 10.91
N ARG A 149 22.88 -7.30 12.14
CA ARG A 149 23.87 -6.86 13.14
C ARG A 149 24.55 -8.08 13.79
N HIS A 150 25.86 -8.10 13.77
CA HIS A 150 26.66 -9.03 14.56
C HIS A 150 27.13 -8.38 15.86
N GLU A 151 27.29 -9.18 16.91
CA GLU A 151 27.92 -8.69 18.14
C GLU A 151 29.38 -8.29 17.84
N SER A 152 29.91 -7.33 18.63
CA SER A 152 31.30 -6.91 18.46
C SER A 152 32.25 -8.09 18.63
N THR A 153 33.26 -8.14 17.76
CA THR A 153 34.34 -9.13 17.84
C THR A 153 35.59 -8.48 18.43
N ASN A 154 36.40 -9.28 19.08
CA ASN A 154 37.74 -8.85 19.51
C ASN A 154 38.62 -8.55 18.28
N ASP A 155 39.71 -7.81 18.48
CA ASP A 155 40.68 -7.47 17.42
C ASP A 155 41.57 -8.69 17.04
N SER A 156 40.90 -9.84 16.79
CA SER A 156 41.49 -11.09 16.35
C SER A 156 41.20 -11.35 14.88
N LEU A 157 42.23 -11.56 14.07
CA LEU A 157 42.07 -11.84 12.64
C LEU A 157 41.24 -13.13 12.38
N ASP A 158 41.41 -14.14 13.21
CA ASP A 158 40.74 -15.42 13.04
C ASP A 158 39.25 -15.30 13.43
N GLU A 159 38.92 -14.57 14.49
CA GLU A 159 37.52 -14.27 14.87
C GLU A 159 36.83 -13.41 13.82
N LEU A 160 37.51 -12.37 13.31
CA LEU A 160 36.99 -11.53 12.24
C LEU A 160 36.69 -12.34 10.96
N ARG A 161 37.60 -13.27 10.57
CA ARG A 161 37.38 -14.16 9.43
C ARG A 161 36.16 -15.07 9.66
N ALA A 162 36.10 -15.71 10.81
CA ALA A 162 34.97 -16.60 11.15
C ALA A 162 33.65 -15.82 11.13
N THR A 163 33.64 -14.60 11.63
CA THR A 163 32.45 -13.72 11.60
C THR A 163 32.07 -13.35 10.16
N LEU A 164 33.03 -12.92 9.33
CA LEU A 164 32.77 -12.60 7.93
C LEU A 164 32.22 -13.81 7.14
N ASP A 165 32.70 -15.00 7.43
CA ASP A 165 32.17 -16.22 6.81
C ASP A 165 30.71 -16.47 7.16
N THR A 166 30.27 -16.14 8.40
CA THR A 166 28.86 -16.23 8.77
C THR A 166 27.99 -15.20 8.08
N LEU A 167 28.57 -14.05 7.70
CA LEU A 167 27.90 -12.94 7.05
C LEU A 167 28.00 -12.97 5.51
N ALA A 168 28.64 -13.97 4.92
CA ALA A 168 28.86 -14.10 3.48
C ALA A 168 27.54 -14.15 2.65
N GLY A 169 26.41 -14.41 3.29
CA GLY A 169 25.08 -14.37 2.65
C GLY A 169 24.43 -12.99 2.60
N CYS A 170 25.12 -11.93 3.06
CA CYS A 170 24.67 -10.55 2.96
C CYS A 170 25.15 -9.91 1.67
N ASP A 171 24.40 -8.92 1.18
CA ASP A 171 24.71 -8.21 -0.07
C ASP A 171 25.81 -7.14 0.11
N LEU A 172 25.96 -6.60 1.33
CA LEU A 172 26.96 -5.62 1.71
C LEU A 172 27.38 -5.82 3.16
N SER A 173 28.58 -5.43 3.50
CA SER A 173 29.06 -5.35 4.89
C SER A 173 29.54 -3.94 5.23
N LEU A 174 29.16 -3.47 6.42
CA LEU A 174 29.66 -2.25 7.06
C LEU A 174 30.48 -2.68 8.27
N ILE A 175 31.77 -2.35 8.24
CA ILE A 175 32.71 -2.66 9.34
C ILE A 175 33.11 -1.33 9.96
N HIS A 176 32.83 -1.14 11.25
CA HIS A 176 33.30 0.00 12.02
C HIS A 176 34.47 -0.46 12.88
N ILE A 177 35.58 0.20 12.68
CA ILE A 177 36.86 -0.04 13.37
C ILE A 177 37.15 1.16 14.26
#